data_14b5756580c647c77a81d8ca02915914
#
_entry.id   14b5756580c647c77a81d8ca02915914
#
_cell.length_a   1.000
_cell.length_b   1.000
_cell.length_c   1.000
_cell.angle_alpha   90.00
_cell.angle_beta   90.00
_cell.angle_gamma   90.00
#
_symmetry.space_group_name_H-M   'P 1'
#
loop_
_entity.id
_entity.type
_entity.pdbx_description
1 polymer ?
#
loop_
_entity_poly.entity_id
_entity_poly.type
_entity_poly.pdbx_seq_one_letter_code
_entity_poly.pdbx_strand_id
1 'polypeptide(L)'
;MALTETQLDHISGVLRGLGLAGDPLRPMRLRNLSHEHVQVAEYGVLHMPIALPSDLHWTAWADFQAEAYTTLSRLGLAPRFLAALESSQALPNGGALIDLVKGRLPALPADLRRLARFLADMHQMPVPMPEMRGLPSFDNALQQMAQLISDQGRYVKDAPVSKGVRTALEDELVWLADFAKSGWVRLGSPPFGLSLGRIHPGDFLIDQEGAVMLIDVENCHYGLPTLDVGALSIYPAMVWDVSLQADLSEDEVLGFHVDYLDALDHRMRAQSQPWLAPARRIATLRVLTWCCMWLVRHRRPGDQWAADRRPPGIIAHQRGLCQHLISDNVVHALQSEWQDAQGLYARIDAL
;
A
#
# COMPACT_ATOMS: atom_id res chain seq x y z
N MET A 1 -15.34 5.49 -14.21
CA MET A 1 -16.22 5.39 -15.43
C MET A 1 -15.71 4.21 -16.24
N ALA A 2 -16.55 3.39 -16.82
CA ALA A 2 -16.03 2.41 -17.78
C ALA A 2 -15.41 3.17 -18.96
N LEU A 3 -14.22 2.75 -19.40
CA LEU A 3 -13.57 3.33 -20.57
C LEU A 3 -14.49 3.24 -21.78
N THR A 4 -14.59 4.32 -22.52
CA THR A 4 -15.38 4.38 -23.75
C THR A 4 -14.62 3.71 -24.90
N GLU A 5 -15.33 3.25 -25.93
CA GLU A 5 -14.73 2.70 -27.13
C GLU A 5 -13.72 3.67 -27.78
N THR A 6 -14.07 4.98 -27.81
CA THR A 6 -13.18 6.03 -28.31
C THR A 6 -11.87 6.13 -27.47
N GLN A 7 -11.93 5.95 -26.16
CA GLN A 7 -10.73 5.96 -25.32
C GLN A 7 -9.87 4.72 -25.59
N LEU A 8 -10.47 3.54 -25.75
CA LEU A 8 -9.74 2.32 -26.10
C LEU A 8 -9.08 2.42 -27.48
N ASP A 9 -9.77 2.96 -28.48
CA ASP A 9 -9.21 3.21 -29.82
C ASP A 9 -8.01 4.17 -29.76
N HIS A 10 -8.12 5.23 -28.95
CA HIS A 10 -7.01 6.15 -28.74
C HIS A 10 -5.79 5.47 -28.09
N ILE A 11 -6.01 4.69 -27.03
CA ILE A 11 -4.95 3.91 -26.34
C ILE A 11 -4.29 2.97 -27.34
N SER A 12 -5.06 2.23 -28.14
CA SER A 12 -4.53 1.34 -29.19
C SER A 12 -3.68 2.10 -30.20
N GLY A 13 -4.12 3.30 -30.62
CA GLY A 13 -3.35 4.18 -31.52
C GLY A 13 -2.02 4.63 -30.92
N VAL A 14 -2.01 5.04 -29.65
CA VAL A 14 -0.78 5.45 -28.95
C VAL A 14 0.19 4.28 -28.83
N LEU A 15 -0.27 3.09 -28.45
CA LEU A 15 0.56 1.90 -28.33
C LEU A 15 1.19 1.52 -29.67
N ARG A 16 0.43 1.55 -30.76
CA ARG A 16 0.96 1.32 -32.12
C ARG A 16 2.01 2.36 -32.52
N GLY A 17 1.81 3.62 -32.12
CA GLY A 17 2.81 4.69 -32.33
C GLY A 17 4.13 4.44 -31.61
N LEU A 18 4.10 3.72 -30.49
CA LEU A 18 5.27 3.27 -29.74
C LEU A 18 5.86 1.95 -30.27
N GLY A 19 5.32 1.39 -31.36
CA GLY A 19 5.75 0.09 -31.92
C GLY A 19 5.26 -1.12 -31.11
N LEU A 20 4.26 -0.93 -30.25
CA LEU A 20 3.69 -1.99 -29.41
C LEU A 20 2.36 -2.48 -30.01
N ALA A 21 2.04 -3.77 -29.80
CA ALA A 21 0.74 -4.30 -30.18
C ALA A 21 -0.37 -3.69 -29.29
N GLY A 22 -1.29 -2.96 -29.91
CA GLY A 22 -2.36 -2.25 -29.19
C GLY A 22 -3.67 -3.04 -29.04
N ASP A 23 -3.80 -4.22 -29.62
CA ASP A 23 -5.05 -4.98 -29.66
C ASP A 23 -4.85 -6.47 -29.32
N PRO A 24 -5.85 -7.14 -28.70
CA PRO A 24 -7.06 -6.54 -28.12
C PRO A 24 -6.80 -5.81 -26.81
N LEU A 25 -7.56 -4.73 -26.54
CA LEU A 25 -7.63 -4.08 -25.25
C LEU A 25 -8.83 -4.60 -24.47
N ARG A 26 -8.60 -5.02 -23.22
CA ARG A 26 -9.65 -5.55 -22.33
C ARG A 26 -9.64 -4.79 -21.02
N PRO A 27 -10.64 -3.90 -20.75
CA PRO A 27 -10.77 -3.26 -19.45
C PRO A 27 -10.84 -4.31 -18.34
N MET A 28 -10.04 -4.12 -17.32
CA MET A 28 -10.04 -5.00 -16.14
C MET A 28 -11.03 -4.47 -15.09
N ARG A 29 -11.50 -5.36 -14.22
CA ARG A 29 -12.37 -4.94 -13.12
C ARG A 29 -11.63 -3.95 -12.23
N LEU A 30 -12.28 -2.79 -11.99
CA LEU A 30 -11.76 -1.80 -11.05
C LEU A 30 -11.76 -2.37 -9.62
N ARG A 31 -10.60 -2.36 -8.98
CA ARG A 31 -10.38 -2.95 -7.65
C ARG A 31 -10.06 -1.93 -6.56
N ASN A 32 -9.60 -0.75 -6.94
CA ASN A 32 -9.18 0.28 -6.01
C ASN A 32 -9.67 1.69 -6.44
N LEU A 33 -9.34 2.69 -5.65
CA LEU A 33 -9.71 4.09 -5.87
C LEU A 33 -8.71 4.85 -6.75
N SER A 34 -7.53 4.29 -6.99
CA SER A 34 -6.39 5.03 -7.54
C SER A 34 -6.26 4.84 -9.05
N HIS A 35 -6.47 3.63 -9.56
CA HIS A 35 -6.18 3.30 -10.95
C HIS A 35 -7.31 2.54 -11.64
N GLU A 36 -7.47 2.82 -12.93
CA GLU A 36 -8.10 1.91 -13.89
C GLU A 36 -7.02 1.07 -14.56
N HIS A 37 -7.35 -0.17 -14.92
CA HIS A 37 -6.44 -1.10 -15.55
C HIS A 37 -7.02 -1.63 -16.87
N VAL A 38 -6.15 -1.73 -17.89
CA VAL A 38 -6.49 -2.35 -19.17
C VAL A 38 -5.45 -3.41 -19.49
N GLN A 39 -5.90 -4.63 -19.71
CA GLN A 39 -5.05 -5.65 -20.31
C GLN A 39 -4.80 -5.31 -21.75
N VAL A 40 -3.53 -5.30 -22.17
CA VAL A 40 -3.06 -5.03 -23.52
C VAL A 40 -2.62 -6.33 -24.16
N ALA A 41 -3.38 -6.82 -25.11
CA ALA A 41 -3.14 -8.11 -25.76
C ALA A 41 -2.88 -9.22 -24.71
N GLU A 42 -1.87 -10.06 -24.94
CA GLU A 42 -1.47 -11.14 -24.03
C GLU A 42 -0.14 -10.84 -23.32
N TYR A 43 0.34 -9.57 -23.37
CA TYR A 43 1.65 -9.25 -22.84
C TYR A 43 1.69 -8.15 -21.78
N GLY A 44 0.70 -7.26 -21.70
CA GLY A 44 0.82 -6.10 -20.85
C GLY A 44 -0.44 -5.74 -20.05
N VAL A 45 -0.25 -4.93 -19.00
CA VAL A 45 -1.30 -4.24 -18.25
C VAL A 45 -0.96 -2.77 -18.23
N LEU A 46 -1.90 -1.93 -18.70
CA LEU A 46 -1.82 -0.49 -18.63
C LEU A 46 -2.48 -0.03 -17.32
N HIS A 47 -1.71 0.62 -16.47
CA HIS A 47 -2.16 1.30 -15.25
C HIS A 47 -2.44 2.76 -15.57
N MET A 48 -3.65 3.23 -15.28
CA MET A 48 -4.08 4.61 -15.56
C MET A 48 -4.58 5.24 -14.27
N PRO A 49 -3.88 6.27 -13.74
CA PRO A 49 -4.34 6.92 -12.52
C PRO A 49 -5.64 7.68 -12.76
N ILE A 50 -6.63 7.44 -11.89
CA ILE A 50 -7.93 8.12 -11.93
C ILE A 50 -7.76 9.61 -11.59
N ALA A 51 -6.88 9.90 -10.63
CA ALA A 51 -6.49 11.26 -10.27
C ALA A 51 -5.07 11.25 -9.70
N LEU A 52 -4.28 12.25 -10.06
CA LEU A 52 -3.00 12.52 -9.42
C LEU A 52 -3.19 13.52 -8.26
N PRO A 53 -2.31 13.53 -7.25
CA PRO A 53 -2.19 14.65 -6.32
C PRO A 53 -2.05 15.98 -7.07
N SER A 54 -2.64 17.05 -6.54
CA SER A 54 -2.71 18.35 -7.24
C SER A 54 -1.35 18.99 -7.54
N ASP A 55 -0.33 18.59 -6.81
CA ASP A 55 1.07 19.02 -6.92
C ASP A 55 1.95 18.07 -7.74
N LEU A 56 1.40 16.94 -8.22
CA LEU A 56 2.14 15.96 -8.99
C LEU A 56 1.76 16.02 -10.48
N HIS A 57 2.74 16.34 -11.32
CA HIS A 57 2.58 16.25 -12.77
C HIS A 57 2.67 14.80 -13.25
N TRP A 58 1.95 14.46 -14.33
CA TRP A 58 1.90 13.10 -14.86
C TRP A 58 3.30 12.56 -15.25
N THR A 59 4.21 13.40 -15.73
CA THR A 59 5.58 12.99 -16.07
C THR A 59 6.34 12.51 -14.83
N ALA A 60 6.28 13.24 -13.72
CA ALA A 60 6.92 12.84 -12.48
C ALA A 60 6.31 11.54 -11.91
N TRP A 61 5.00 11.34 -12.09
CA TRP A 61 4.36 10.07 -11.74
C TRP A 61 4.86 8.93 -12.65
N ALA A 62 4.94 9.15 -13.97
CA ALA A 62 5.41 8.14 -14.92
C ALA A 62 6.88 7.79 -14.70
N ASP A 63 7.74 8.79 -14.45
CA ASP A 63 9.16 8.58 -14.14
C ASP A 63 9.32 7.76 -12.85
N PHE A 64 8.53 8.07 -11.83
CA PHE A 64 8.49 7.29 -10.58
C PHE A 64 8.07 5.84 -10.84
N GLN A 65 7.00 5.60 -11.62
CA GLN A 65 6.56 4.24 -11.96
C GLN A 65 7.65 3.47 -12.72
N ALA A 66 8.29 4.12 -13.69
CA ALA A 66 9.38 3.54 -14.46
C ALA A 66 10.55 3.11 -13.56
N GLU A 67 10.95 3.99 -12.64
CA GLU A 67 12.06 3.71 -11.71
C GLU A 67 11.69 2.60 -10.71
N ALA A 68 10.49 2.65 -10.12
CA ALA A 68 10.04 1.66 -9.15
C ALA A 68 9.95 0.25 -9.76
N TYR A 69 9.27 0.12 -10.90
CA TYR A 69 9.19 -1.16 -11.60
C TYR A 69 10.55 -1.64 -12.12
N THR A 70 11.40 -0.73 -12.63
CA THR A 70 12.74 -1.09 -13.09
C THR A 70 13.61 -1.61 -11.94
N THR A 71 13.58 -0.94 -10.80
CA THR A 71 14.32 -1.34 -9.59
C THR A 71 13.87 -2.72 -9.12
N LEU A 72 12.57 -2.92 -8.96
CA LEU A 72 12.02 -4.17 -8.43
C LEU A 72 12.10 -5.33 -9.43
N SER A 73 11.90 -5.08 -10.73
CA SER A 73 11.94 -6.14 -11.74
C SER A 73 13.33 -6.72 -11.96
N ARG A 74 14.41 -5.93 -11.78
CA ARG A 74 15.79 -6.45 -11.80
C ARG A 74 16.05 -7.52 -10.75
N LEU A 75 15.21 -7.58 -9.74
CA LEU A 75 15.29 -8.49 -8.61
C LEU A 75 14.24 -9.61 -8.69
N GLY A 76 13.45 -9.61 -9.76
CA GLY A 76 12.34 -10.55 -9.93
C GLY A 76 11.15 -10.30 -9.00
N LEU A 77 11.04 -9.10 -8.39
CA LEU A 77 10.01 -8.79 -7.40
C LEU A 77 8.77 -8.09 -8.00
N ALA A 78 8.88 -7.59 -9.23
CA ALA A 78 7.78 -6.92 -9.93
C ALA A 78 7.85 -7.19 -11.44
N PRO A 79 6.75 -6.99 -12.19
CA PRO A 79 6.76 -7.03 -13.65
C PRO A 79 7.66 -5.94 -14.22
N ARG A 80 8.13 -6.12 -15.46
CA ARG A 80 8.95 -5.11 -16.14
C ARG A 80 8.09 -3.92 -16.53
N PHE A 81 8.64 -2.73 -16.41
CA PHE A 81 8.11 -1.54 -17.05
C PHE A 81 8.38 -1.59 -18.57
N LEU A 82 7.35 -1.37 -19.36
CA LEU A 82 7.43 -1.45 -20.83
C LEU A 82 7.40 -0.07 -21.48
N ALA A 83 6.48 0.81 -21.04
CA ALA A 83 6.34 2.16 -21.59
C ALA A 83 5.52 3.08 -20.67
N ALA A 84 5.79 4.39 -20.75
CA ALA A 84 4.88 5.42 -20.32
C ALA A 84 4.00 5.88 -21.50
N LEU A 85 2.70 6.10 -21.22
CA LEU A 85 1.78 6.73 -22.16
C LEU A 85 1.56 8.16 -21.71
N GLU A 86 1.77 9.11 -22.63
CA GLU A 86 1.63 10.54 -22.32
C GLU A 86 0.18 10.93 -22.00
N SER A 87 0.06 11.98 -21.18
CA SER A 87 -1.24 12.62 -20.92
C SER A 87 -1.85 13.14 -22.23
N SER A 88 -3.14 12.87 -22.40
CA SER A 88 -3.92 13.29 -23.55
C SER A 88 -5.38 13.51 -23.14
N GLN A 89 -6.22 13.97 -24.07
CA GLN A 89 -7.66 14.10 -23.80
C GLN A 89 -8.30 12.75 -23.38
N ALA A 90 -7.85 11.62 -23.94
CA ALA A 90 -8.35 10.28 -23.61
C ALA A 90 -7.68 9.67 -22.36
N LEU A 91 -6.47 10.11 -22.05
CA LEU A 91 -5.66 9.69 -20.89
C LEU A 91 -5.23 10.92 -20.08
N PRO A 92 -6.11 11.60 -19.36
CA PRO A 92 -5.81 12.90 -18.74
C PRO A 92 -4.59 12.87 -17.79
N ASN A 93 -4.34 11.74 -17.17
CA ASN A 93 -3.25 11.54 -16.21
C ASN A 93 -2.13 10.62 -16.76
N GLY A 94 -2.13 10.34 -18.06
CA GLY A 94 -1.18 9.40 -18.65
C GLY A 94 -1.40 7.94 -18.23
N GLY A 95 -0.40 7.10 -18.43
CA GLY A 95 -0.45 5.70 -18.06
C GLY A 95 0.94 5.05 -18.00
N ALA A 96 1.04 3.95 -17.26
CA ALA A 96 2.23 3.09 -17.17
C ALA A 96 1.89 1.68 -17.66
N LEU A 97 2.56 1.23 -18.71
CA LEU A 97 2.42 -0.14 -19.22
C LEU A 97 3.49 -1.03 -18.61
N ILE A 98 3.06 -2.13 -18.02
CA ILE A 98 3.92 -3.17 -17.43
C ILE A 98 3.63 -4.53 -18.04
N ASP A 99 4.53 -5.50 -17.87
CA ASP A 99 4.29 -6.89 -18.27
C ASP A 99 3.05 -7.47 -17.61
N LEU A 100 2.29 -8.27 -18.36
CA LEU A 100 1.18 -9.03 -17.80
C LEU A 100 1.71 -10.20 -16.97
N VAL A 101 1.45 -10.18 -15.67
CA VAL A 101 1.71 -11.31 -14.78
C VAL A 101 0.55 -12.29 -14.85
N LYS A 102 0.83 -13.53 -15.33
CA LYS A 102 -0.14 -14.63 -15.27
C LYS A 102 -0.06 -15.29 -13.89
N GLY A 103 -1.02 -15.00 -13.06
CA GLY A 103 -1.01 -15.45 -11.66
C GLY A 103 -2.37 -15.35 -11.00
N ARG A 104 -2.39 -15.64 -9.72
CA ARG A 104 -3.56 -15.52 -8.85
C ARG A 104 -3.27 -14.57 -7.68
N LEU A 105 -4.32 -14.06 -7.08
CA LEU A 105 -4.20 -13.38 -5.79
C LEU A 105 -3.70 -14.35 -4.70
N PRO A 106 -3.02 -13.84 -3.65
CA PRO A 106 -2.67 -14.65 -2.49
C PRO A 106 -3.92 -15.29 -1.86
N ALA A 107 -3.84 -16.57 -1.52
CA ALA A 107 -4.86 -17.26 -0.73
C ALA A 107 -4.44 -17.24 0.74
N LEU A 108 -5.12 -16.45 1.56
CA LEU A 108 -4.81 -16.31 2.98
C LEU A 108 -5.59 -17.33 3.81
N PRO A 109 -4.99 -17.89 4.88
CA PRO A 109 -3.62 -17.65 5.38
C PRO A 109 -2.50 -18.42 4.67
N ALA A 110 -2.82 -19.32 3.74
CA ALA A 110 -1.87 -20.29 3.15
C ALA A 110 -0.62 -19.64 2.50
N ASP A 111 -0.77 -18.44 1.94
CA ASP A 111 0.33 -17.73 1.27
C ASP A 111 1.05 -16.71 2.16
N LEU A 112 0.69 -16.55 3.45
CA LEU A 112 1.34 -15.60 4.36
C LEU A 112 2.86 -15.79 4.41
N ARG A 113 3.31 -17.03 4.48
CA ARG A 113 4.75 -17.35 4.50
C ARG A 113 5.47 -16.88 3.23
N ARG A 114 4.81 -16.93 2.06
CA ARG A 114 5.38 -16.42 0.80
C ARG A 114 5.50 -14.91 0.84
N LEU A 115 4.47 -14.23 1.33
CA LEU A 115 4.48 -12.78 1.49
C LEU A 115 5.56 -12.33 2.50
N ALA A 116 5.71 -13.04 3.62
CA ALA A 116 6.75 -12.78 4.61
C ALA A 116 8.17 -12.87 4.00
N ARG A 117 8.44 -13.93 3.23
CA ARG A 117 9.72 -14.12 2.55
C ARG A 117 9.96 -13.04 1.48
N PHE A 118 8.95 -12.75 0.66
CA PHE A 118 9.02 -11.66 -0.32
C PHE A 118 9.45 -10.33 0.34
N LEU A 119 8.81 -9.96 1.47
CA LEU A 119 9.19 -8.75 2.21
C LEU A 119 10.62 -8.84 2.73
N ALA A 120 11.02 -9.97 3.30
CA ALA A 120 12.37 -10.15 3.80
C ALA A 120 13.42 -10.01 2.69
N ASP A 121 13.20 -10.64 1.53
CA ASP A 121 14.09 -10.55 0.37
C ASP A 121 14.22 -9.11 -0.12
N MET A 122 13.10 -8.40 -0.21
CA MET A 122 13.07 -6.99 -0.61
C MET A 122 13.77 -6.08 0.41
N HIS A 123 13.51 -6.26 1.70
CA HIS A 123 14.03 -5.40 2.76
C HIS A 123 15.54 -5.56 3.00
N GLN A 124 16.11 -6.71 2.63
CA GLN A 124 17.55 -6.99 2.71
C GLN A 124 18.35 -6.49 1.53
N MET A 125 17.66 -5.92 0.52
CA MET A 125 18.37 -5.40 -0.64
C MET A 125 19.35 -4.29 -0.25
N PRO A 126 20.54 -4.24 -0.85
CA PRO A 126 21.48 -3.16 -0.63
C PRO A 126 20.84 -1.82 -0.96
N VAL A 127 20.89 -0.88 -0.01
CA VAL A 127 20.42 0.50 -0.24
C VAL A 127 21.49 1.22 -1.08
N PRO A 128 21.15 1.77 -2.26
CA PRO A 128 22.09 2.54 -3.05
C PRO A 128 22.58 3.79 -2.31
N MET A 129 23.74 4.31 -2.72
CA MET A 129 24.22 5.61 -2.25
C MET A 129 23.15 6.69 -2.48
N PRO A 130 23.01 7.69 -1.62
CA PRO A 130 21.93 8.68 -1.71
C PRO A 130 21.78 9.30 -3.11
N GLU A 131 22.86 9.64 -3.76
CA GLU A 131 22.91 10.23 -5.11
C GLU A 131 22.55 9.25 -6.24
N MET A 132 22.49 7.96 -5.95
CA MET A 132 22.13 6.90 -6.90
C MET A 132 20.70 6.37 -6.68
N ARG A 133 19.97 6.93 -5.72
CA ARG A 133 18.60 6.53 -5.42
C ARG A 133 17.64 7.21 -6.40
N GLY A 134 17.08 6.45 -7.33
CA GLY A 134 16.03 6.96 -8.22
C GLY A 134 14.65 7.05 -7.54
N LEU A 135 14.45 6.32 -6.44
CA LEU A 135 13.22 6.37 -5.66
C LEU A 135 13.31 7.38 -4.51
N PRO A 136 12.18 7.93 -4.04
CA PRO A 136 12.14 8.78 -2.85
C PRO A 136 12.85 8.13 -1.67
N SER A 137 13.52 8.93 -0.86
CA SER A 137 14.27 8.45 0.30
C SER A 137 13.96 9.31 1.52
N PHE A 138 13.65 8.64 2.62
CA PHE A 138 13.17 9.26 3.84
C PHE A 138 14.06 8.89 5.02
N ASP A 139 15.17 9.62 5.19
CA ASP A 139 16.13 9.37 6.27
C ASP A 139 15.47 9.48 7.67
N ASN A 140 14.39 10.25 7.77
CA ASN A 140 13.54 10.36 8.97
C ASN A 140 12.16 9.72 8.74
N ALA A 141 12.12 8.48 8.24
CA ALA A 141 10.89 7.80 7.82
C ALA A 141 9.82 7.73 8.91
N LEU A 142 10.22 7.53 10.18
CA LEU A 142 9.28 7.52 11.30
C LEU A 142 8.60 8.88 11.51
N GLN A 143 9.37 9.98 11.49
CA GLN A 143 8.83 11.32 11.65
C GLN A 143 7.93 11.72 10.48
N GLN A 144 8.30 11.34 9.27
CA GLN A 144 7.47 11.60 8.08
C GLN A 144 6.16 10.80 8.12
N MET A 145 6.22 9.54 8.55
CA MET A 145 5.01 8.74 8.74
C MET A 145 4.12 9.34 9.83
N ALA A 146 4.70 9.78 10.95
CA ALA A 146 3.97 10.46 12.02
C ALA A 146 3.32 11.77 11.53
N GLN A 147 4.02 12.55 10.69
CA GLN A 147 3.46 13.75 10.09
C GLN A 147 2.31 13.43 9.13
N LEU A 148 2.47 12.45 8.25
CA LEU A 148 1.40 11.98 7.35
C LEU A 148 0.14 11.58 8.13
N ILE A 149 0.31 10.77 9.17
CA ILE A 149 -0.80 10.31 10.03
C ILE A 149 -1.43 11.48 10.80
N SER A 150 -0.62 12.41 11.28
CA SER A 150 -1.12 13.64 11.93
C SER A 150 -1.95 14.49 10.98
N ASP A 151 -1.51 14.66 9.72
CA ASP A 151 -2.25 15.41 8.70
C ASP A 151 -3.59 14.74 8.36
N GLN A 152 -3.63 13.40 8.29
CA GLN A 152 -4.86 12.64 8.17
C GLN A 152 -5.72 12.77 9.44
N GLY A 153 -5.11 12.74 10.60
CA GLY A 153 -5.76 12.85 11.92
C GLY A 153 -6.55 14.14 12.12
N ARG A 154 -6.19 15.23 11.43
CA ARG A 154 -6.96 16.50 11.46
C ARG A 154 -8.43 16.33 11.05
N TYR A 155 -8.76 15.27 10.31
CA TYR A 155 -10.11 14.97 9.87
C TYR A 155 -10.92 14.14 10.86
N VAL A 156 -10.31 13.62 11.92
CA VAL A 156 -11.00 12.80 12.95
C VAL A 156 -12.17 13.57 13.58
N LYS A 157 -11.99 14.86 13.86
CA LYS A 157 -13.04 15.73 14.41
C LYS A 157 -14.27 15.89 13.52
N ASP A 158 -14.09 15.82 12.19
CA ASP A 158 -15.12 16.03 11.16
C ASP A 158 -15.65 14.69 10.60
N ALA A 159 -15.02 13.57 10.95
CA ALA A 159 -15.42 12.24 10.51
C ALA A 159 -16.69 11.76 11.27
N PRO A 160 -17.50 10.89 10.65
CA PRO A 160 -18.72 10.36 11.26
C PRO A 160 -18.39 9.22 12.26
N VAL A 161 -17.68 9.55 13.33
CA VAL A 161 -17.26 8.62 14.40
C VAL A 161 -17.96 8.97 15.72
N SER A 162 -18.11 7.97 16.59
CA SER A 162 -18.59 8.19 17.95
C SER A 162 -17.59 9.02 18.77
N LYS A 163 -18.04 9.54 19.92
CA LYS A 163 -17.14 10.23 20.85
C LYS A 163 -16.04 9.29 21.37
N GLY A 164 -16.37 8.02 21.63
CA GLY A 164 -15.40 7.02 22.09
C GLY A 164 -14.29 6.78 21.08
N VAL A 165 -14.66 6.52 19.82
CA VAL A 165 -13.68 6.33 18.72
C VAL A 165 -12.84 7.59 18.51
N ARG A 166 -13.44 8.77 18.58
CA ARG A 166 -12.69 10.03 18.45
C ARG A 166 -11.61 10.15 19.51
N THR A 167 -11.97 9.98 20.78
CA THR A 167 -11.01 10.03 21.89
C THR A 167 -9.92 8.98 21.71
N ALA A 168 -10.29 7.74 21.34
CA ALA A 168 -9.33 6.68 21.08
C ALA A 168 -8.29 7.03 20.00
N LEU A 169 -8.75 7.60 18.88
CA LEU A 169 -7.85 8.01 17.80
C LEU A 169 -6.99 9.22 18.17
N GLU A 170 -7.52 10.18 18.94
CA GLU A 170 -6.78 11.33 19.45
C GLU A 170 -5.68 10.89 20.43
N ASP A 171 -5.94 9.94 21.32
CA ASP A 171 -4.95 9.36 22.23
C ASP A 171 -3.84 8.62 21.45
N GLU A 172 -4.20 7.90 20.39
CA GLU A 172 -3.22 7.23 19.52
C GLU A 172 -2.36 8.21 18.72
N LEU A 173 -2.91 9.35 18.31
CA LEU A 173 -2.14 10.41 17.65
C LEU A 173 -1.13 11.05 18.62
N VAL A 174 -1.50 11.22 19.89
CA VAL A 174 -0.58 11.68 20.96
C VAL A 174 0.53 10.65 21.17
N TRP A 175 0.14 9.37 21.34
CA TRP A 175 1.14 8.29 21.44
C TRP A 175 2.13 8.29 20.28
N LEU A 176 1.65 8.41 19.03
CA LEU A 176 2.51 8.41 17.86
C LEU A 176 3.46 9.62 17.84
N ALA A 177 2.96 10.80 18.20
CA ALA A 177 3.78 12.02 18.26
C ALA A 177 4.92 11.89 19.29
N ASP A 178 4.68 11.26 20.43
CA ASP A 178 5.68 11.02 21.46
C ASP A 178 6.62 9.86 21.06
N PHE A 179 6.08 8.79 20.48
CA PHE A 179 6.87 7.68 19.98
C PHE A 179 7.83 8.11 18.87
N ALA A 180 7.41 8.95 17.93
CA ALA A 180 8.25 9.46 16.86
C ALA A 180 9.43 10.32 17.38
N LYS A 181 9.30 10.95 18.54
CA LYS A 181 10.36 11.72 19.18
C LYS A 181 11.35 10.84 19.95
N SER A 182 10.89 9.79 20.59
CA SER A 182 11.65 9.03 21.59
C SER A 182 11.69 7.51 21.35
N GLY A 183 10.92 6.97 20.43
CA GLY A 183 10.82 5.52 20.21
C GLY A 183 12.15 4.86 19.87
N TRP A 184 12.94 5.49 19.01
CA TRP A 184 14.27 5.02 18.62
C TRP A 184 15.28 4.93 19.77
N VAL A 185 15.10 5.74 20.82
CA VAL A 185 16.00 5.71 22.00
C VAL A 185 15.91 4.37 22.73
N ARG A 186 14.72 3.78 22.78
CA ARG A 186 14.48 2.50 23.47
C ARG A 186 14.70 1.29 22.58
N LEU A 187 14.39 1.40 21.29
CA LEU A 187 14.40 0.29 20.35
C LEU A 187 15.69 0.18 19.53
N GLY A 188 16.58 1.19 19.65
CA GLY A 188 17.72 1.35 18.77
C GLY A 188 17.34 1.98 17.42
N SER A 189 18.31 2.14 16.55
CA SER A 189 18.10 2.70 15.22
C SER A 189 17.15 1.82 14.40
N PRO A 190 16.12 2.39 13.79
CA PRO A 190 15.20 1.63 12.94
C PRO A 190 15.96 1.03 11.74
N PRO A 191 15.51 -0.12 11.22
CA PRO A 191 16.02 -0.62 9.95
C PRO A 191 15.71 0.39 8.84
N PHE A 192 16.62 0.52 7.89
CA PHE A 192 16.44 1.39 6.72
C PHE A 192 16.63 0.56 5.46
N GLY A 193 15.67 0.61 4.56
CA GLY A 193 15.68 -0.18 3.35
C GLY A 193 14.58 0.23 2.38
N LEU A 194 14.43 -0.55 1.31
CA LEU A 194 13.31 -0.40 0.40
C LEU A 194 12.01 -0.74 1.14
N SER A 195 10.98 0.07 0.98
CA SER A 195 9.67 -0.05 1.62
C SER A 195 8.58 0.30 0.62
N LEU A 196 7.43 -0.33 0.75
CA LEU A 196 6.24 -0.09 -0.06
C LEU A 196 5.30 0.93 0.60
N GLY A 197 5.54 1.21 1.88
CA GLY A 197 4.86 2.23 2.66
C GLY A 197 3.39 1.97 2.94
N ARG A 198 2.61 1.55 1.98
CA ARG A 198 1.19 1.16 2.12
C ARG A 198 0.92 -0.02 1.21
N ILE A 199 0.70 -1.16 1.81
CA ILE A 199 0.42 -2.41 1.08
C ILE A 199 -0.72 -3.18 1.73
N HIS A 200 -1.37 -3.99 0.91
CA HIS A 200 -2.32 -5.01 1.33
C HIS A 200 -2.17 -6.25 0.42
N PRO A 201 -2.73 -7.41 0.79
CA PRO A 201 -2.51 -8.64 0.00
C PRO A 201 -2.93 -8.54 -1.47
N GLY A 202 -3.84 -7.63 -1.81
CA GLY A 202 -4.28 -7.38 -3.18
C GLY A 202 -3.26 -6.70 -4.08
N ASP A 203 -2.16 -6.18 -3.53
CA ASP A 203 -1.07 -5.57 -4.30
C ASP A 203 -0.10 -6.62 -4.86
N PHE A 204 -0.35 -7.91 -4.56
CA PHE A 204 0.50 -9.02 -4.97
C PHE A 204 -0.23 -10.01 -5.86
N LEU A 205 0.51 -10.63 -6.74
CA LEU A 205 0.12 -11.85 -7.45
C LEU A 205 1.12 -12.97 -7.14
N ILE A 206 0.62 -14.19 -7.12
CA ILE A 206 1.44 -15.39 -7.12
C ILE A 206 1.39 -15.95 -8.53
N ASP A 207 2.53 -15.98 -9.20
CA ASP A 207 2.64 -16.46 -10.58
C ASP A 207 2.46 -18.00 -10.68
N GLN A 208 2.57 -18.52 -11.89
CA GLN A 208 2.38 -19.96 -12.15
C GLN A 208 3.49 -20.83 -11.54
N GLU A 209 4.67 -20.28 -11.31
CA GLU A 209 5.81 -20.90 -10.66
C GLU A 209 5.75 -20.81 -9.13
N GLY A 210 4.82 -20.01 -8.59
CA GLY A 210 4.62 -19.79 -7.16
C GLY A 210 5.46 -18.63 -6.58
N ALA A 211 6.10 -17.83 -7.43
CA ALA A 211 6.80 -16.62 -7.02
C ALA A 211 5.79 -15.49 -6.75
N VAL A 212 6.10 -14.67 -5.76
CA VAL A 212 5.31 -13.48 -5.41
C VAL A 212 5.78 -12.31 -6.26
N MET A 213 4.84 -11.61 -6.91
CA MET A 213 5.09 -10.44 -7.73
C MET A 213 4.29 -9.26 -7.19
N LEU A 214 4.94 -8.14 -6.92
CA LEU A 214 4.29 -6.88 -6.57
C LEU A 214 3.76 -6.20 -7.83
N ILE A 215 2.46 -5.89 -7.85
CA ILE A 215 1.80 -5.27 -9.00
C ILE A 215 1.35 -3.83 -8.76
N ASP A 216 1.53 -3.30 -7.56
CA ASP A 216 1.29 -1.91 -7.21
C ASP A 216 2.51 -1.33 -6.48
N VAL A 217 3.17 -0.35 -7.09
CA VAL A 217 4.42 0.24 -6.60
C VAL A 217 4.28 1.72 -6.19
N GLU A 218 3.04 2.22 -6.13
CA GLU A 218 2.75 3.66 -5.97
C GLU A 218 3.44 4.36 -4.81
N ASN A 219 3.78 3.62 -3.75
CA ASN A 219 4.37 4.20 -2.55
C ASN A 219 5.79 3.69 -2.29
N CYS A 220 6.43 3.07 -3.29
CA CYS A 220 7.77 2.52 -3.16
C CYS A 220 8.79 3.62 -2.84
N HIS A 221 9.59 3.42 -1.79
CA HIS A 221 10.58 4.40 -1.34
C HIS A 221 11.64 3.73 -0.46
N TYR A 222 12.73 4.44 -0.16
CA TYR A 222 13.67 4.03 0.88
C TYR A 222 13.26 4.65 2.21
N GLY A 223 13.03 3.81 3.22
CA GLY A 223 12.49 4.24 4.52
C GLY A 223 12.49 3.16 5.57
N LEU A 224 11.38 3.01 6.29
CA LEU A 224 11.20 2.06 7.40
C LEU A 224 10.48 0.79 6.93
N PRO A 225 11.21 -0.28 6.55
CA PRO A 225 10.63 -1.49 5.94
C PRO A 225 9.69 -2.27 6.88
N THR A 226 9.88 -2.18 8.20
CA THR A 226 8.98 -2.86 9.16
C THR A 226 7.53 -2.35 9.10
N LEU A 227 7.29 -1.16 8.53
CA LEU A 227 5.92 -0.68 8.30
C LEU A 227 5.15 -1.55 7.30
N ASP A 228 5.84 -2.17 6.34
CA ASP A 228 5.23 -3.08 5.38
C ASP A 228 4.81 -4.39 6.05
N VAL A 229 5.65 -4.90 6.96
CA VAL A 229 5.32 -6.07 7.78
C VAL A 229 4.12 -5.78 8.66
N GLY A 230 4.12 -4.62 9.34
CA GLY A 230 2.98 -4.14 10.09
C GLY A 230 1.72 -4.08 9.23
N ALA A 231 1.80 -3.46 8.06
CA ALA A 231 0.65 -3.29 7.14
C ALA A 231 0.06 -4.62 6.67
N LEU A 232 0.88 -5.62 6.32
CA LEU A 232 0.39 -6.94 5.90
C LEU A 232 -0.08 -7.84 7.06
N SER A 233 -0.04 -7.39 8.30
CA SER A 233 -0.43 -8.19 9.47
C SER A 233 -1.66 -7.64 10.21
N ILE A 234 -2.24 -6.53 9.77
CA ILE A 234 -3.38 -5.89 10.43
C ILE A 234 -4.71 -6.28 9.79
N TYR A 235 -5.76 -6.40 10.61
CA TYR A 235 -7.12 -6.67 10.14
C TYR A 235 -7.59 -5.73 9.01
N PRO A 236 -7.37 -4.40 9.06
CA PRO A 236 -7.78 -3.52 7.97
C PRO A 236 -7.22 -3.88 6.59
N ALA A 237 -5.99 -4.41 6.52
CA ALA A 237 -5.39 -4.83 5.25
C ALA A 237 -6.04 -6.11 4.70
N MET A 238 -6.49 -6.99 5.59
CA MET A 238 -7.12 -8.28 5.23
C MET A 238 -8.51 -8.12 4.63
N VAL A 239 -9.18 -7.00 4.87
CA VAL A 239 -10.53 -6.70 4.36
C VAL A 239 -10.54 -5.56 3.33
N TRP A 240 -9.35 -5.06 2.94
CA TRP A 240 -9.24 -3.89 2.07
C TRP A 240 -9.68 -4.15 0.63
N ASP A 241 -9.26 -5.23 0.05
CA ASP A 241 -9.66 -5.63 -1.31
C ASP A 241 -10.91 -6.51 -1.26
N VAL A 242 -11.93 -6.12 -2.03
CA VAL A 242 -13.19 -6.87 -2.11
C VAL A 242 -13.03 -8.33 -2.53
N SER A 243 -11.95 -8.64 -3.25
CA SER A 243 -11.63 -9.98 -3.74
C SER A 243 -10.80 -10.81 -2.76
N LEU A 244 -10.34 -10.19 -1.66
CA LEU A 244 -9.50 -10.80 -0.64
C LEU A 244 -10.05 -10.39 0.72
N GLN A 245 -10.73 -11.31 1.37
CA GLN A 245 -11.17 -11.14 2.76
C GLN A 245 -10.65 -12.30 3.57
N ALA A 246 -9.88 -12.00 4.61
CA ALA A 246 -9.37 -12.97 5.54
C ALA A 246 -9.55 -12.48 6.98
N ASP A 247 -9.82 -13.42 7.86
CA ASP A 247 -9.78 -13.23 9.30
C ASP A 247 -8.64 -14.08 9.83
N LEU A 248 -7.54 -13.44 10.21
CA LEU A 248 -6.34 -14.13 10.68
C LEU A 248 -6.39 -14.26 12.20
N SER A 249 -6.16 -15.47 12.68
CA SER A 249 -5.91 -15.71 14.09
C SER A 249 -4.61 -15.06 14.57
N GLU A 250 -4.49 -14.82 15.87
CA GLU A 250 -3.23 -14.30 16.44
C GLU A 250 -2.03 -15.19 16.13
N ASP A 251 -2.20 -16.52 16.11
CA ASP A 251 -1.13 -17.47 15.80
C ASP A 251 -0.69 -17.38 14.34
N GLU A 252 -1.61 -17.14 13.39
CA GLU A 252 -1.28 -16.91 11.98
C GLU A 252 -0.53 -15.58 11.79
N VAL A 253 -0.96 -14.52 12.49
CA VAL A 253 -0.24 -13.25 12.49
C VAL A 253 1.15 -13.40 13.11
N LEU A 254 1.28 -14.08 14.25
CA LEU A 254 2.57 -14.33 14.86
C LEU A 254 3.47 -15.17 13.95
N GLY A 255 2.92 -16.22 13.35
CA GLY A 255 3.63 -17.05 12.37
C GLY A 255 4.19 -16.25 11.18
N PHE A 256 3.41 -15.27 10.69
CA PHE A 256 3.87 -14.36 9.64
C PHE A 256 5.10 -13.53 10.08
N HIS A 257 5.10 -13.00 11.31
CA HIS A 257 6.26 -12.27 11.86
C HIS A 257 7.47 -13.16 12.06
N VAL A 258 7.27 -14.40 12.54
CA VAL A 258 8.34 -15.40 12.66
C VAL A 258 8.93 -15.75 11.29
N ASP A 259 8.09 -16.07 10.30
CA ASP A 259 8.53 -16.38 8.94
C ASP A 259 9.32 -15.22 8.29
N TYR A 260 8.93 -13.96 8.57
CA TYR A 260 9.66 -12.77 8.13
C TYR A 260 11.05 -12.70 8.81
N LEU A 261 11.11 -12.79 10.14
CA LEU A 261 12.35 -12.71 10.88
C LEU A 261 13.31 -13.85 10.54
N ASP A 262 12.80 -15.06 10.32
CA ASP A 262 13.61 -16.23 9.97
C ASP A 262 14.19 -16.14 8.54
N ALA A 263 13.58 -15.36 7.67
CA ALA A 263 14.08 -15.10 6.32
C ALA A 263 15.11 -13.96 6.25
N LEU A 264 15.28 -13.18 7.33
CA LEU A 264 16.27 -12.10 7.40
C LEU A 264 17.66 -12.62 7.82
N ASP A 265 18.70 -11.93 7.36
CA ASP A 265 20.04 -12.10 7.94
C ASP A 265 20.07 -11.65 9.42
N HIS A 266 21.10 -12.07 10.14
CA HIS A 266 21.22 -11.80 11.58
C HIS A 266 21.21 -10.30 11.92
N ARG A 267 21.81 -9.45 11.10
CA ARG A 267 21.88 -8.00 11.32
C ARG A 267 20.50 -7.37 11.14
N MET A 268 19.85 -7.67 10.00
CA MET A 268 18.55 -7.10 9.67
C MET A 268 17.48 -7.63 10.64
N ARG A 269 17.56 -8.90 11.04
CA ARG A 269 16.71 -9.48 12.09
C ARG A 269 16.81 -8.70 13.39
N ALA A 270 18.02 -8.51 13.91
CA ALA A 270 18.25 -7.80 15.17
C ALA A 270 17.77 -6.32 15.12
N GLN A 271 17.88 -5.68 13.97
CA GLN A 271 17.38 -4.31 13.77
C GLN A 271 15.85 -4.25 13.64
N SER A 272 15.23 -5.23 12.97
CA SER A 272 13.81 -5.20 12.66
C SER A 272 12.92 -5.65 13.80
N GLN A 273 13.34 -6.67 14.57
CA GLN A 273 12.53 -7.29 15.62
C GLN A 273 11.93 -6.29 16.61
N PRO A 274 12.67 -5.34 17.22
CA PRO A 274 12.10 -4.40 18.18
C PRO A 274 11.07 -3.43 17.57
N TRP A 275 11.03 -3.34 16.24
CA TRP A 275 10.18 -2.40 15.51
C TRP A 275 8.88 -3.04 14.99
N LEU A 276 8.72 -4.36 15.08
CA LEU A 276 7.56 -5.06 14.49
C LEU A 276 6.22 -4.66 15.16
N ALA A 277 6.15 -4.73 16.48
CA ALA A 277 4.92 -4.37 17.20
C ALA A 277 4.58 -2.87 17.05
N PRO A 278 5.52 -1.91 17.26
CA PRO A 278 5.27 -0.51 16.98
C PRO A 278 4.85 -0.23 15.52
N ALA A 279 5.48 -0.89 14.54
CA ALA A 279 5.14 -0.72 13.13
C ALA A 279 3.71 -1.17 12.82
N ARG A 280 3.25 -2.29 13.42
CA ARG A 280 1.87 -2.77 13.31
C ARG A 280 0.87 -1.74 13.87
N ARG A 281 1.15 -1.13 15.05
CA ARG A 281 0.32 -0.08 15.64
C ARG A 281 0.26 1.16 14.76
N ILE A 282 1.42 1.61 14.24
CA ILE A 282 1.51 2.74 13.32
C ILE A 282 0.71 2.47 12.03
N ALA A 283 0.86 1.28 11.44
CA ALA A 283 0.12 0.89 10.24
C ALA A 283 -1.40 0.89 10.48
N THR A 284 -1.85 0.39 11.63
CA THR A 284 -3.26 0.43 12.02
C THR A 284 -3.77 1.87 12.12
N LEU A 285 -3.06 2.72 12.85
CA LEU A 285 -3.46 4.14 13.03
C LEU A 285 -3.51 4.88 11.69
N ARG A 286 -2.55 4.60 10.80
CA ARG A 286 -2.53 5.16 9.45
C ARG A 286 -3.80 4.83 8.66
N VAL A 287 -4.26 3.58 8.70
CA VAL A 287 -5.49 3.17 7.99
C VAL A 287 -6.71 3.84 8.61
N LEU A 288 -6.83 3.87 9.93
CA LEU A 288 -7.98 4.46 10.61
C LEU A 288 -8.07 5.98 10.35
N THR A 289 -6.97 6.70 10.44
CA THR A 289 -6.92 8.14 10.14
C THR A 289 -7.17 8.42 8.66
N TRP A 290 -6.67 7.55 7.76
CA TRP A 290 -6.98 7.64 6.34
C TRP A 290 -8.48 7.45 6.05
N CYS A 291 -9.14 6.50 6.73
CA CYS A 291 -10.59 6.32 6.60
C CYS A 291 -11.36 7.57 7.05
N CYS A 292 -10.98 8.17 8.16
CA CYS A 292 -11.57 9.43 8.63
C CYS A 292 -11.39 10.55 7.59
N MET A 293 -10.17 10.74 7.10
CA MET A 293 -9.85 11.73 6.06
C MET A 293 -10.67 11.48 4.79
N TRP A 294 -10.70 10.25 4.30
CA TRP A 294 -11.40 9.91 3.06
C TRP A 294 -12.91 10.14 3.17
N LEU A 295 -13.53 9.75 4.29
CA LEU A 295 -14.97 9.96 4.52
C LEU A 295 -15.39 11.44 4.57
N VAL A 296 -14.44 12.34 4.86
CA VAL A 296 -14.68 13.78 4.79
C VAL A 296 -14.40 14.31 3.37
N ARG A 297 -13.26 13.91 2.78
CA ARG A 297 -12.77 14.50 1.53
C ARG A 297 -13.54 14.02 0.29
N HIS A 298 -14.00 12.75 0.25
CA HIS A 298 -14.72 12.23 -0.92
C HIS A 298 -16.02 12.99 -1.25
N ARG A 299 -16.54 13.77 -0.29
CA ARG A 299 -17.73 14.61 -0.47
C ARG A 299 -17.43 16.00 -1.04
N ARG A 300 -16.15 16.37 -1.15
CA ARG A 300 -15.73 17.70 -1.61
C ARG A 300 -15.57 17.69 -3.12
N PRO A 301 -16.35 18.52 -3.87
CA PRO A 301 -16.14 18.65 -5.31
C PRO A 301 -14.70 19.09 -5.61
N GLY A 302 -14.12 18.55 -6.67
CA GLY A 302 -12.78 18.89 -7.11
C GLY A 302 -11.62 18.27 -6.30
N ASP A 303 -11.91 17.64 -5.16
CA ASP A 303 -10.87 16.89 -4.42
C ASP A 303 -10.38 15.68 -5.24
N GLN A 304 -9.10 15.31 -5.08
CA GLN A 304 -8.58 14.09 -5.72
C GLN A 304 -9.37 12.83 -5.32
N TRP A 305 -9.99 12.82 -4.15
CA TRP A 305 -10.83 11.73 -3.64
C TRP A 305 -12.32 11.92 -3.95
N ALA A 306 -12.70 12.95 -4.69
CA ALA A 306 -14.10 13.25 -4.98
C ALA A 306 -14.85 12.05 -5.58
N ALA A 307 -16.06 11.84 -5.09
CA ALA A 307 -16.89 10.69 -5.47
C ALA A 307 -17.33 10.73 -6.94
N ASP A 308 -17.47 11.90 -7.53
CA ASP A 308 -17.88 12.13 -8.92
C ASP A 308 -16.85 11.63 -9.96
N ARG A 309 -15.61 11.42 -9.53
CA ARG A 309 -14.53 10.92 -10.39
C ARG A 309 -14.48 9.39 -10.50
N ARG A 310 -15.34 8.67 -9.78
CA ARG A 310 -15.26 7.20 -9.63
C ARG A 310 -16.61 6.53 -9.80
N PRO A 311 -16.65 5.25 -10.22
CA PRO A 311 -17.91 4.51 -10.31
C PRO A 311 -18.64 4.45 -8.97
N PRO A 312 -19.98 4.65 -8.94
CA PRO A 312 -20.76 4.67 -7.70
C PRO A 312 -20.58 3.41 -6.84
N GLY A 313 -20.44 2.23 -7.47
CA GLY A 313 -20.22 0.96 -6.76
C GLY A 313 -18.91 0.93 -5.97
N ILE A 314 -17.82 1.47 -6.52
CA ILE A 314 -16.52 1.58 -5.82
C ILE A 314 -16.63 2.56 -4.66
N ILE A 315 -17.30 3.69 -4.85
CA ILE A 315 -17.52 4.68 -3.77
C ILE A 315 -18.38 4.08 -2.66
N ALA A 316 -19.43 3.34 -3.00
CA ALA A 316 -20.29 2.69 -2.02
C ALA A 316 -19.52 1.63 -1.20
N HIS A 317 -18.73 0.78 -1.88
CA HIS A 317 -17.87 -0.20 -1.23
C HIS A 317 -16.87 0.47 -0.28
N GLN A 318 -16.10 1.44 -0.77
CA GLN A 318 -15.09 2.11 0.04
C GLN A 318 -15.69 2.86 1.23
N ARG A 319 -16.88 3.46 1.05
CA ARG A 319 -17.60 4.11 2.15
C ARG A 319 -17.99 3.10 3.21
N GLY A 320 -18.58 1.96 2.82
CA GLY A 320 -18.95 0.88 3.74
C GLY A 320 -17.74 0.34 4.49
N LEU A 321 -16.63 0.09 3.79
CA LEU A 321 -15.37 -0.36 4.39
C LEU A 321 -14.83 0.65 5.40
N CYS A 322 -14.70 1.93 5.02
CA CYS A 322 -14.20 2.96 5.94
C CYS A 322 -15.09 3.11 7.17
N GLN A 323 -16.43 3.11 6.99
CA GLN A 323 -17.37 3.17 8.12
C GLN A 323 -17.25 1.96 9.05
N HIS A 324 -17.05 0.76 8.48
CA HIS A 324 -16.82 -0.45 9.27
C HIS A 324 -15.51 -0.35 10.08
N LEU A 325 -14.40 0.04 9.45
CA LEU A 325 -13.09 0.11 10.09
C LEU A 325 -13.01 1.13 11.22
N ILE A 326 -13.77 2.23 11.14
CA ILE A 326 -13.84 3.25 12.21
C ILE A 326 -15.07 3.09 13.11
N SER A 327 -15.72 1.93 13.11
CA SER A 327 -16.81 1.62 14.05
C SER A 327 -16.26 1.36 15.46
N ASP A 328 -17.12 1.58 16.49
CA ASP A 328 -16.74 1.35 17.87
C ASP A 328 -16.18 -0.05 18.11
N ASN A 329 -16.85 -1.07 17.58
CA ASN A 329 -16.43 -2.47 17.78
C ASN A 329 -15.03 -2.74 17.20
N VAL A 330 -14.75 -2.27 15.99
CA VAL A 330 -13.45 -2.52 15.33
C VAL A 330 -12.35 -1.72 16.00
N VAL A 331 -12.57 -0.43 16.29
CA VAL A 331 -11.53 0.41 16.91
C VAL A 331 -11.22 -0.10 18.33
N HIS A 332 -12.21 -0.47 19.12
CA HIS A 332 -11.97 -1.04 20.46
C HIS A 332 -11.27 -2.41 20.40
N ALA A 333 -11.63 -3.28 19.45
CA ALA A 333 -10.93 -4.55 19.26
C ALA A 333 -9.45 -4.32 18.91
N LEU A 334 -9.16 -3.43 17.95
CA LEU A 334 -7.80 -3.07 17.58
C LEU A 334 -7.02 -2.44 18.75
N GLN A 335 -7.66 -1.57 19.56
CA GLN A 335 -7.01 -1.03 20.77
C GLN A 335 -6.69 -2.11 21.79
N SER A 336 -7.59 -3.06 22.00
CA SER A 336 -7.39 -4.15 22.93
C SER A 336 -6.16 -4.98 22.59
N GLU A 337 -5.83 -5.16 21.28
CA GLU A 337 -4.66 -5.91 20.84
C GLU A 337 -3.35 -5.35 21.44
N TRP A 338 -3.13 -4.02 21.47
CA TRP A 338 -1.89 -3.43 21.98
C TRP A 338 -1.94 -3.03 23.46
N GLN A 339 -3.11 -3.11 24.09
CA GLN A 339 -3.27 -2.88 25.53
C GLN A 339 -3.15 -4.17 26.33
N ASP A 340 -3.38 -5.34 25.72
CA ASP A 340 -3.24 -6.63 26.39
C ASP A 340 -1.77 -6.97 26.60
N ALA A 341 -1.36 -6.99 27.88
CA ALA A 341 0.01 -7.30 28.26
C ALA A 341 0.47 -8.76 27.95
N GLN A 342 -0.46 -9.65 27.60
CA GLN A 342 -0.20 -11.03 27.21
C GLN A 342 -0.69 -11.34 25.78
N GLY A 343 -1.26 -10.34 25.10
CA GLY A 343 -1.82 -10.47 23.78
C GLY A 343 -0.79 -10.49 22.67
N LEU A 344 -1.29 -10.36 21.44
CA LEU A 344 -0.50 -10.47 20.21
C LEU A 344 0.73 -9.53 20.19
N TYR A 345 0.60 -8.28 20.64
CA TYR A 345 1.70 -7.32 20.63
C TYR A 345 2.83 -7.72 21.57
N ALA A 346 2.52 -8.19 22.79
CA ALA A 346 3.52 -8.69 23.73
C ALA A 346 4.23 -9.94 23.19
N ARG A 347 3.51 -10.81 22.48
CA ARG A 347 4.06 -12.01 21.81
C ARG A 347 4.99 -11.64 20.65
N ILE A 348 4.65 -10.60 19.87
CA ILE A 348 5.52 -10.10 18.78
C ILE A 348 6.78 -9.45 19.36
N ASP A 349 6.67 -8.67 20.44
CA ASP A 349 7.83 -8.05 21.09
C ASP A 349 8.78 -9.09 21.70
N ALA A 350 8.29 -10.28 22.03
CA ALA A 350 9.06 -11.37 22.62
C ALA A 350 9.76 -12.29 21.59
N LEU A 351 9.55 -12.07 20.26
CA LEU A 351 10.21 -12.87 19.20
C LEU A 351 11.72 -12.65 19.17
#